data_9a0075256138723a72efa511f5d9deaa
#
_entry.id   9a0075256138723a72efa511f5d9deaa
#
_cell.length_a   1.000
_cell.length_b   1.000
_cell.length_c   1.000
_cell.angle_alpha   90.00
_cell.angle_beta   90.00
_cell.angle_gamma   90.00
#
_symmetry.space_group_name_H-M   'P 1'
#
loop_
_entity.id
_entity.type
_entity.pdbx_description
1 polymer ?
#
loop_
_entity_poly.entity_id
_entity_poly.type
_entity_poly.pdbx_seq_one_letter_code
_entity_poly.pdbx_strand_id
1 'polypeptide(L)'
;MSVRVNLHPTLSPFTNNQTVVEVNGSTVGDCLNELVKQFPRIKPMLFDKQGRLLNYVDVYVNYESAYPEELAKPVKDGDELHITLIIAGG
;
A
#
# COMPACT_ATOMS: atom_id res chain seq x y z
N MET A 1 -9.20 -12.42 2.82
CA MET A 1 -9.56 -12.05 1.45
C MET A 1 -8.32 -11.72 0.68
N SER A 2 -8.24 -12.16 -0.56
CA SER A 2 -7.04 -11.97 -1.38
C SER A 2 -7.12 -10.64 -2.12
N VAL A 3 -6.10 -9.82 -1.91
CA VAL A 3 -6.00 -8.49 -2.50
C VAL A 3 -4.65 -8.37 -3.18
N ARG A 4 -4.62 -7.80 -4.35
CA ARG A 4 -3.39 -7.61 -5.10
C ARG A 4 -2.88 -6.18 -4.88
N VAL A 5 -1.65 -6.06 -4.37
CA VAL A 5 -1.03 -4.75 -4.12
C VAL A 5 -0.08 -4.46 -5.26
N ASN A 6 -0.37 -3.40 -6.01
CA ASN A 6 0.48 -2.93 -7.10
C ASN A 6 1.34 -1.79 -6.56
N LEU A 7 2.65 -1.92 -6.72
CA LEU A 7 3.63 -1.00 -6.14
C LEU A 7 4.23 -0.11 -7.21
N HIS A 8 4.44 1.15 -6.84
CA HIS A 8 5.22 2.04 -7.68
C HIS A 8 6.62 1.43 -7.87
N PRO A 9 7.19 1.49 -9.09
CA PRO A 9 8.49 0.85 -9.35
C PRO A 9 9.60 1.26 -8.40
N THR A 10 9.57 2.47 -7.86
CA THR A 10 10.60 2.92 -6.92
C THR A 10 10.58 2.16 -5.60
N LEU A 11 9.49 1.45 -5.31
CA LEU A 11 9.36 0.65 -4.09
C LEU A 11 9.83 -0.79 -4.30
N SER A 12 10.02 -1.22 -5.54
CA SER A 12 10.36 -2.60 -5.82
C SER A 12 11.67 -3.08 -5.20
N PRO A 13 12.69 -2.23 -4.96
CA PRO A 13 13.89 -2.70 -4.26
C PRO A 13 13.61 -3.23 -2.85
N PHE A 14 12.49 -2.83 -2.26
CA PHE A 14 12.11 -3.24 -0.90
C PHE A 14 11.23 -4.48 -0.91
N THR A 15 10.86 -5.00 -2.08
CA THR A 15 9.99 -6.16 -2.24
C THR A 15 10.60 -7.20 -3.18
N ASN A 16 11.91 -7.37 -3.15
CA ASN A 16 12.64 -8.32 -4.00
C ASN A 16 12.31 -8.12 -5.47
N ASN A 17 12.18 -6.86 -5.89
CA ASN A 17 11.87 -6.45 -7.27
C ASN A 17 10.48 -6.89 -7.74
N GLN A 18 9.59 -7.21 -6.81
CA GLN A 18 8.20 -7.48 -7.17
C GLN A 18 7.41 -6.19 -7.19
N THR A 19 6.64 -5.98 -8.26
CA THR A 19 5.76 -4.81 -8.38
C THR A 19 4.32 -5.16 -8.06
N VAL A 20 4.00 -6.44 -7.96
CA VAL A 20 2.68 -6.92 -7.56
C VAL A 20 2.87 -7.96 -6.47
N VAL A 21 2.22 -7.74 -5.33
CA VAL A 21 2.29 -8.65 -4.18
C VAL A 21 0.88 -9.00 -3.75
N GLU A 22 0.60 -10.28 -3.59
CA GLU A 22 -0.70 -10.73 -3.12
C GLU A 22 -0.70 -10.78 -1.60
N VAL A 23 -1.73 -10.21 -0.99
CA VAL A 23 -1.87 -10.14 0.46
C VAL A 23 -3.29 -10.49 0.87
N ASN A 24 -3.50 -10.73 2.16
CA ASN A 24 -4.83 -10.95 2.72
C ASN A 24 -5.18 -9.79 3.63
N GLY A 25 -6.43 -9.35 3.58
CA GLY A 25 -6.90 -8.29 4.45
C GLY A 25 -8.32 -7.89 4.11
N SER A 26 -8.96 -7.20 5.04
CA SER A 26 -10.31 -6.68 4.87
C SER A 26 -10.35 -5.14 4.86
N THR A 27 -9.22 -4.50 5.13
CA THR A 27 -9.06 -3.06 5.01
C THR A 27 -7.74 -2.76 4.34
N VAL A 28 -7.57 -1.52 3.85
CA VAL A 28 -6.28 -1.09 3.31
C VAL A 28 -5.19 -1.30 4.35
N GLY A 29 -5.45 -0.94 5.61
CA GLY A 29 -4.47 -1.11 6.69
C GLY A 29 -4.05 -2.55 6.88
N ASP A 30 -5.01 -3.47 6.88
CA ASP A 30 -4.70 -4.91 7.00
C ASP A 30 -3.79 -5.36 5.86
N CYS A 31 -4.10 -4.93 4.64
CA CYS A 31 -3.33 -5.31 3.47
C CYS A 31 -1.90 -4.79 3.54
N LEU A 32 -1.73 -3.53 3.96
CA LEU A 32 -0.40 -2.95 4.07
C LEU A 32 0.39 -3.57 5.22
N ASN A 33 -0.28 -3.93 6.32
CA ASN A 33 0.38 -4.64 7.41
C ASN A 33 0.88 -6.01 6.95
N GLU A 34 0.09 -6.70 6.13
CA GLU A 34 0.51 -7.98 5.58
C GLU A 34 1.69 -7.82 4.63
N LEU A 35 1.68 -6.76 3.83
CA LEU A 35 2.80 -6.44 2.95
C LEU A 35 4.07 -6.21 3.77
N VAL A 36 3.97 -5.49 4.88
CA VAL A 36 5.10 -5.23 5.78
C VAL A 36 5.60 -6.53 6.40
N LYS A 37 4.70 -7.47 6.74
CA LYS A 37 5.12 -8.76 7.26
C LYS A 37 5.96 -9.53 6.25
N GLN A 38 5.58 -9.48 4.97
CA GLN A 38 6.33 -10.16 3.93
C GLN A 38 7.64 -9.44 3.61
N PHE A 39 7.62 -8.11 3.64
CA PHE A 39 8.77 -7.27 3.27
C PHE A 39 8.95 -6.16 4.30
N PRO A 40 9.55 -6.49 5.47
CA PRO A 40 9.66 -5.50 6.57
C PRO A 40 10.38 -4.21 6.20
N ARG A 41 11.27 -4.27 5.21
CA ARG A 41 12.04 -3.09 4.80
C ARG A 41 11.18 -2.01 4.15
N ILE A 42 9.96 -2.36 3.70
CA ILE A 42 9.09 -1.38 3.06
C ILE A 42 8.40 -0.47 4.07
N LYS A 43 8.36 -0.88 5.34
CA LYS A 43 7.61 -0.15 6.36
C LYS A 43 7.95 1.35 6.42
N PRO A 44 9.24 1.75 6.53
CA PRO A 44 9.56 3.17 6.61
C PRO A 44 9.32 3.93 5.31
N MET A 45 9.08 3.22 4.22
CA MET A 45 8.78 3.84 2.94
C MET A 45 7.30 4.16 2.79
N LEU A 46 6.46 3.64 3.66
CA LEU A 46 5.00 3.82 3.61
C LEU A 46 4.47 4.57 4.82
N PHE A 47 5.05 4.35 6.00
CA PHE A 47 4.50 4.82 7.26
C PHE A 47 5.46 5.71 8.02
N ASP A 48 4.90 6.68 8.75
CA ASP A 48 5.68 7.47 9.70
C ASP A 48 5.82 6.72 11.02
N LYS A 49 6.45 7.35 12.01
CA LYS A 49 6.70 6.73 13.30
C LYS A 49 5.42 6.45 14.08
N GLN A 50 4.34 7.15 13.80
CA GLN A 50 3.05 6.94 14.43
C GLN A 50 2.19 5.92 13.70
N GLY A 51 2.69 5.32 12.63
CA GLY A 51 1.96 4.31 11.88
C GLY A 51 0.97 4.88 10.87
N ARG A 52 1.07 6.18 10.57
CA ARG A 52 0.24 6.81 9.54
C ARG A 52 0.98 6.81 8.20
N LEU A 53 0.21 6.82 7.12
CA LEU A 53 0.81 6.93 5.80
C LEU A 53 1.62 8.21 5.68
N LEU A 54 2.77 8.12 5.03
CA LEU A 54 3.58 9.29 4.74
C LEU A 54 2.79 10.21 3.79
N ASN A 55 3.05 11.52 3.90
CA ASN A 55 2.32 12.53 3.14
C ASN A 55 2.38 12.34 1.62
N TYR A 56 3.46 11.74 1.13
CA TYR A 56 3.64 11.55 -0.31
C TYR A 56 3.26 10.16 -0.79
N VAL A 57 2.67 9.34 0.10
CA VAL A 57 2.18 8.02 -0.27
C VAL A 57 0.68 8.10 -0.45
N ASP A 58 0.20 7.67 -1.60
CA ASP A 58 -1.22 7.62 -1.88
C ASP A 58 -1.61 6.18 -2.20
N VAL A 59 -2.80 5.79 -1.77
CA VAL A 59 -3.31 4.44 -2.00
C VAL A 59 -4.65 4.53 -2.70
N TYR A 60 -4.79 3.77 -3.78
CA TYR A 60 -6.03 3.66 -4.53
C TYR A 60 -6.58 2.24 -4.39
N VAL A 61 -7.88 2.13 -4.22
CA VAL A 61 -8.60 0.86 -4.24
C VAL A 61 -9.36 0.81 -5.54
N ASN A 62 -8.98 -0.11 -6.45
CA ASN A 62 -9.61 -0.21 -7.77
C ASN A 62 -9.71 1.14 -8.46
N TYR A 63 -8.61 1.93 -8.43
CA TYR A 63 -8.50 3.24 -9.09
C TYR A 63 -9.26 4.37 -8.41
N GLU A 64 -9.86 4.14 -7.24
CA GLU A 64 -10.45 5.20 -6.43
C GLU A 64 -9.55 5.49 -5.23
N SER A 65 -9.31 6.78 -4.97
CA SER A 65 -8.47 7.14 -3.83
C SER A 65 -9.05 6.61 -2.53
N ALA A 66 -8.19 6.09 -1.67
CA ALA A 66 -8.61 5.63 -0.35
C ALA A 66 -8.90 6.79 0.60
N TYR A 67 -8.51 8.02 0.26
CA TYR A 67 -8.80 9.20 1.06
C TYR A 67 -10.32 9.43 1.09
N PRO A 68 -10.94 9.82 2.21
CA PRO A 68 -10.27 10.17 3.46
C PRO A 68 -10.07 9.01 4.45
N GLU A 69 -10.67 7.86 4.22
CA GLU A 69 -10.59 6.74 5.17
C GLU A 69 -9.19 6.14 5.24
N GLU A 70 -8.47 6.16 4.13
CA GLU A 70 -7.10 5.65 4.02
C GLU A 70 -6.98 4.23 4.57
N LEU A 71 -6.30 4.05 5.71
CA LEU A 71 -6.08 2.71 6.24
C LEU A 71 -7.36 2.01 6.68
N ALA A 72 -8.39 2.77 6.99
CA ALA A 72 -9.67 2.21 7.43
C ALA A 72 -10.59 1.81 6.28
N LYS A 73 -10.22 2.18 5.03
CA LYS A 73 -11.08 1.88 3.89
C LYS A 73 -11.22 0.38 3.69
N PRO A 74 -12.45 -0.15 3.61
CA PRO A 74 -12.64 -1.59 3.42
C PRO A 74 -12.26 -2.05 2.02
N VAL A 75 -11.80 -3.30 1.94
CA VAL A 75 -11.50 -3.95 0.67
C VAL A 75 -12.18 -5.31 0.65
N LYS A 76 -12.36 -5.84 -0.54
CA LYS A 76 -13.01 -7.13 -0.77
C LYS A 76 -12.08 -8.06 -1.53
N ASP A 77 -12.40 -9.35 -1.48
CA ASP A 77 -11.66 -10.35 -2.24
C ASP A 77 -11.63 -9.97 -3.73
N GLY A 78 -10.46 -10.02 -4.30
CA GLY A 78 -10.25 -9.66 -5.71
C GLY A 78 -9.97 -8.19 -5.95
N ASP A 79 -10.07 -7.34 -4.93
CA ASP A 79 -9.75 -5.93 -5.09
C ASP A 79 -8.25 -5.75 -5.37
N GLU A 80 -7.93 -4.62 -5.97
CA GLU A 80 -6.55 -4.23 -6.24
C GLU A 80 -6.23 -2.92 -5.52
N LEU A 81 -5.10 -2.90 -4.85
CA LEU A 81 -4.55 -1.68 -4.28
C LEU A 81 -3.43 -1.18 -5.19
N HIS A 82 -3.36 0.12 -5.36
CA HIS A 82 -2.27 0.76 -6.09
C HIS A 82 -1.60 1.75 -5.14
N ILE A 83 -0.36 1.46 -4.80
CA ILE A 83 0.43 2.37 -3.96
C ILE A 83 1.23 3.26 -4.89
N THR A 84 0.96 4.55 -4.83
CA THR A 84 1.63 5.54 -5.66
C THR A 84 2.37 6.53 -4.78
N LEU A 85 3.36 7.18 -5.37
CA LEU A 85 4.12 8.22 -4.68
C LEU A 85 3.85 9.54 -5.36
N ILE A 86 3.50 10.54 -4.55
CA ILE A 86 3.28 11.90 -5.06
C ILE A 86 4.64 12.58 -5.06
N ILE A 87 5.13 12.91 -6.25
CA ILE A 87 6.40 13.61 -6.37
C ILE A 87 6.10 15.09 -6.44
N ALA A 88 6.32 15.77 -5.31
CA ALA A 88 6.07 17.19 -5.23
C ALA A 88 7.14 17.97 -5.98
N GLY A 89 6.75 19.11 -6.50
CA GLY A 89 7.64 20.04 -7.11
C GLY A 89 8.19 19.58 -8.43
N GLY A 90 7.51 18.64 -8.99
CA GLY A 90 7.88 18.02 -10.27
C GLY A 90 8.72 18.86 -11.13
#